data_c0e481541451b6e61f5737a6884a1e92
#
_entry.id   c0e481541451b6e61f5737a6884a1e92
#
_cell.length_a   1.000
_cell.length_b   1.000
_cell.length_c   1.000
_cell.angle_alpha   90.00
_cell.angle_beta   90.00
_cell.angle_gamma   90.00
#
_symmetry.space_group_name_H-M   'P 1'
#
loop_
_entity.id
_entity.type
_entity.pdbx_description
1 polymer ?
#
loop_
_entity_poly.entity_id
_entity_poly.type
_entity_poly.pdbx_seq_one_letter_code
_entity_poly.pdbx_strand_id
1 'polypeptide(L)'
;SLEVAYDTQEEVYTAMFTELDDVIASLQDNLSLPSDAFGRYDGVYSGNISQWLKFANSLKLRMAMRLTEVKPDLAKSKAAEAIAAGVITTNADNAMMHTSDNRTTLIYNDWGDHRIGADIINYMNGYNDPRREKMFTTVTLVENGQEIQGYAGIRIGINVTSKAQTVSSYSNMRVTGTDPYLWMNAAEATFLRAEYELRWGSAETAGTLYEQAVTLSFEE
;
A
#
# COMPACT_ATOMS: atom_id res chain seq x y z
N SER A 1 -13.24 -29.55 -24.31
CA SER A 1 -12.41 -28.39 -23.94
C SER A 1 -12.84 -27.91 -22.58
N LEU A 2 -11.87 -27.69 -21.70
CA LEU A 2 -12.13 -27.06 -20.40
C LEU A 2 -12.04 -25.54 -20.62
N GLU A 3 -13.05 -24.98 -21.27
CA GLU A 3 -13.19 -23.51 -21.32
C GLU A 3 -13.98 -23.08 -20.11
N VAL A 4 -13.35 -22.29 -19.24
CA VAL A 4 -13.99 -21.64 -18.11
C VAL A 4 -14.28 -20.20 -18.53
N ALA A 5 -15.55 -19.80 -18.49
CA ALA A 5 -15.94 -18.41 -18.74
C ALA A 5 -15.37 -17.51 -17.63
N TYR A 6 -14.96 -16.31 -17.99
CA TYR A 6 -14.58 -15.29 -17.01
C TYR A 6 -15.84 -14.65 -16.43
N ASP A 7 -15.81 -14.40 -15.12
CA ASP A 7 -16.84 -13.60 -14.46
C ASP A 7 -16.68 -12.11 -14.86
N THR A 8 -17.78 -11.39 -14.83
CA THR A 8 -17.74 -9.94 -15.02
C THR A 8 -17.09 -9.26 -13.81
N GLN A 9 -16.52 -8.08 -14.00
CA GLN A 9 -15.95 -7.30 -12.90
C GLN A 9 -16.99 -7.02 -11.80
N GLU A 10 -18.26 -6.80 -12.17
CA GLU A 10 -19.34 -6.58 -11.21
C GLU A 10 -19.62 -7.81 -10.35
N GLU A 11 -19.67 -8.99 -10.96
CA GLU A 11 -19.85 -10.27 -10.24
C GLU A 11 -18.69 -10.51 -9.26
N VAL A 12 -17.45 -10.27 -9.70
CA VAL A 12 -16.26 -10.42 -8.84
C VAL A 12 -16.33 -9.46 -7.63
N TYR A 13 -16.61 -8.17 -7.84
CA TYR A 13 -16.73 -7.23 -6.72
C TYR A 13 -17.87 -7.58 -5.78
N THR A 14 -19.00 -8.06 -6.30
CA THR A 14 -20.14 -8.50 -5.49
C THR A 14 -19.77 -9.68 -4.61
N ALA A 15 -19.11 -10.69 -5.17
CA ALA A 15 -18.63 -11.84 -4.42
C ALA A 15 -17.60 -11.43 -3.34
N MET A 16 -16.64 -10.57 -3.69
CA MET A 16 -15.63 -10.07 -2.75
C MET A 16 -16.25 -9.30 -1.58
N PHE A 17 -17.28 -8.48 -1.80
CA PHE A 17 -17.99 -7.81 -0.69
C PHE A 17 -18.72 -8.79 0.20
N THR A 18 -19.38 -9.81 -0.39
CA THR A 18 -20.08 -10.84 0.38
C THR A 18 -19.10 -11.61 1.27
N GLU A 19 -18.01 -12.11 0.71
CA GLU A 19 -16.98 -12.84 1.48
C GLU A 19 -16.38 -11.97 2.58
N LEU A 20 -16.11 -10.68 2.28
CA LEU A 20 -15.53 -9.77 3.26
C LEU A 20 -16.51 -9.42 4.38
N ASP A 21 -17.80 -9.28 4.10
CA ASP A 21 -18.84 -9.07 5.10
C ASP A 21 -18.96 -10.30 6.03
N ASP A 22 -18.86 -11.52 5.50
CA ASP A 22 -18.85 -12.77 6.28
C ASP A 22 -17.60 -12.85 7.18
N VAL A 23 -16.42 -12.47 6.65
CA VAL A 23 -15.17 -12.41 7.42
C VAL A 23 -15.28 -11.39 8.55
N ILE A 24 -15.81 -10.19 8.29
CA ILE A 24 -16.01 -9.14 9.30
C ILE A 24 -16.95 -9.64 10.41
N ALA A 25 -18.05 -10.27 10.06
CA ALA A 25 -18.97 -10.86 11.04
C ALA A 25 -18.28 -11.93 11.91
N SER A 26 -17.53 -12.83 11.28
CA SER A 26 -16.75 -13.84 12.00
C SER A 26 -15.70 -13.24 12.94
N LEU A 27 -14.99 -12.18 12.52
CA LEU A 27 -14.01 -11.48 13.37
C LEU A 27 -14.72 -10.81 14.57
N GLN A 28 -15.89 -10.21 14.36
CA GLN A 28 -16.68 -9.58 15.42
C GLN A 28 -17.13 -10.60 16.48
N ASP A 29 -17.61 -11.77 16.06
CA ASP A 29 -18.05 -12.84 16.95
C ASP A 29 -16.90 -13.41 17.81
N ASN A 30 -15.66 -13.25 17.34
CA ASN A 30 -14.46 -13.79 17.96
C ASN A 30 -13.55 -12.76 18.63
N LEU A 31 -13.99 -11.51 18.82
CA LEU A 31 -13.19 -10.44 19.43
C LEU A 31 -12.69 -10.77 20.86
N SER A 32 -13.35 -11.67 21.58
CA SER A 32 -12.96 -12.08 22.92
C SER A 32 -11.90 -13.20 22.98
N LEU A 33 -11.53 -13.78 21.83
CA LEU A 33 -10.49 -14.81 21.79
C LEU A 33 -9.13 -14.20 22.18
N PRO A 34 -8.34 -14.92 23.00
CA PRO A 34 -7.02 -14.46 23.36
C PRO A 34 -6.10 -14.51 22.14
N SER A 35 -5.17 -13.55 22.05
CA SER A 35 -4.26 -13.41 20.89
C SER A 35 -3.33 -14.62 20.70
N ASP A 36 -3.05 -15.38 21.74
CA ASP A 36 -2.22 -16.58 21.68
C ASP A 36 -2.92 -17.79 21.04
N ALA A 37 -4.23 -17.75 20.84
CA ALA A 37 -5.00 -18.85 20.24
C ALA A 37 -4.46 -19.25 18.85
N PHE A 38 -4.05 -18.29 18.04
CA PHE A 38 -3.44 -18.52 16.73
C PHE A 38 -2.24 -17.59 16.42
N GLY A 39 -1.83 -16.75 17.36
CA GLY A 39 -0.81 -15.71 17.17
C GLY A 39 0.50 -16.21 16.61
N ARG A 40 0.93 -17.44 16.99
CA ARG A 40 2.16 -18.04 16.45
C ARG A 40 2.12 -18.34 14.93
N TYR A 41 0.94 -18.35 14.34
CA TYR A 41 0.73 -18.61 12.91
C TYR A 41 0.35 -17.32 12.15
N ASP A 42 0.10 -16.24 12.87
CA ASP A 42 -0.29 -14.94 12.32
C ASP A 42 0.94 -14.03 12.21
N GLY A 43 1.48 -13.94 11.01
CA GLY A 43 2.63 -13.09 10.69
C GLY A 43 2.30 -11.61 10.56
N VAL A 44 1.03 -11.20 10.71
CA VAL A 44 0.61 -9.80 10.52
C VAL A 44 0.37 -9.11 11.86
N TYR A 45 -0.55 -9.63 12.67
CA TYR A 45 -1.00 -8.99 13.91
C TYR A 45 -0.82 -9.86 15.14
N SER A 46 -0.09 -10.99 15.01
CA SER A 46 0.19 -11.90 16.11
C SER A 46 -1.08 -12.34 16.88
N GLY A 47 -2.17 -12.56 16.16
CA GLY A 47 -3.45 -13.02 16.69
C GLY A 47 -4.37 -11.91 17.21
N ASN A 48 -4.07 -10.64 16.97
CA ASN A 48 -4.92 -9.53 17.40
C ASN A 48 -6.13 -9.38 16.48
N ILE A 49 -7.27 -9.94 16.87
CA ILE A 49 -8.50 -9.92 16.07
C ILE A 49 -9.03 -8.49 15.87
N SER A 50 -8.85 -7.60 16.84
CA SER A 50 -9.27 -6.19 16.68
C SER A 50 -8.53 -5.49 15.56
N GLN A 51 -7.23 -5.76 15.37
CA GLN A 51 -6.46 -5.20 14.26
C GLN A 51 -6.85 -5.86 12.92
N TRP A 52 -7.12 -7.16 12.90
CA TRP A 52 -7.68 -7.84 11.72
C TRP A 52 -9.02 -7.25 11.31
N LEU A 53 -9.89 -6.91 12.27
CA LEU A 53 -11.18 -6.27 12.00
C LEU A 53 -11.01 -4.87 11.37
N LYS A 54 -10.08 -4.06 11.90
CA LYS A 54 -9.73 -2.76 11.30
C LYS A 54 -9.20 -2.91 9.88
N PHE A 55 -8.33 -3.91 9.63
CA PHE A 55 -7.82 -4.18 8.30
C PHE A 55 -8.91 -4.61 7.33
N ALA A 56 -9.81 -5.53 7.73
CA ALA A 56 -10.93 -5.97 6.91
C ALA A 56 -11.87 -4.80 6.54
N ASN A 57 -12.20 -3.93 7.49
CA ASN A 57 -12.98 -2.73 7.21
C ASN A 57 -12.22 -1.75 6.30
N SER A 58 -10.91 -1.60 6.46
CA SER A 58 -10.10 -0.75 5.58
C SER A 58 -10.05 -1.29 4.15
N LEU A 59 -9.99 -2.62 3.99
CA LEU A 59 -10.08 -3.27 2.68
C LEU A 59 -11.47 -3.05 2.06
N LYS A 60 -12.55 -3.16 2.85
CA LYS A 60 -13.92 -2.83 2.40
C LYS A 60 -14.01 -1.38 1.92
N LEU A 61 -13.41 -0.43 2.66
CA LEU A 61 -13.34 0.97 2.25
C LEU A 61 -12.58 1.13 0.94
N ARG A 62 -11.39 0.51 0.80
CA ARG A 62 -10.60 0.54 -0.46
C ARG A 62 -11.42 0.03 -1.65
N MET A 63 -12.09 -1.10 -1.49
CA MET A 63 -12.94 -1.68 -2.54
C MET A 63 -14.11 -0.75 -2.90
N ALA A 64 -14.77 -0.18 -1.90
CA ALA A 64 -15.88 0.74 -2.11
C ALA A 64 -15.45 1.99 -2.90
N MET A 65 -14.33 2.61 -2.52
CA MET A 65 -13.82 3.81 -3.19
C MET A 65 -13.36 3.57 -4.63
N ARG A 66 -13.10 2.30 -5.03
CA ARG A 66 -12.83 1.94 -6.43
C ARG A 66 -14.08 1.96 -7.32
N LEU A 67 -15.27 1.97 -6.73
CA LEU A 67 -16.54 1.93 -7.44
C LEU A 67 -17.19 3.31 -7.62
N THR A 68 -16.56 4.39 -7.18
CA THR A 68 -17.11 5.74 -7.12
C THR A 68 -17.69 6.24 -8.44
N GLU A 69 -17.10 5.85 -9.58
CA GLU A 69 -17.54 6.31 -10.92
C GLU A 69 -18.57 5.34 -11.57
N VAL A 70 -18.51 4.03 -11.23
CA VAL A 70 -19.35 3.03 -11.91
C VAL A 70 -20.57 2.62 -11.10
N LYS A 71 -20.51 2.70 -9.77
CA LYS A 71 -21.59 2.35 -8.82
C LYS A 71 -21.56 3.30 -7.61
N PRO A 72 -21.80 4.61 -7.79
CA PRO A 72 -21.59 5.62 -6.74
C PRO A 72 -22.43 5.39 -5.48
N ASP A 73 -23.67 4.92 -5.60
CA ASP A 73 -24.55 4.67 -4.44
C ASP A 73 -24.04 3.46 -3.62
N LEU A 74 -23.62 2.40 -4.28
CA LEU A 74 -23.00 1.24 -3.60
C LEU A 74 -21.67 1.64 -2.94
N ALA A 75 -20.83 2.40 -3.65
CA ALA A 75 -19.58 2.93 -3.13
C ALA A 75 -19.80 3.74 -1.85
N LYS A 76 -20.75 4.69 -1.87
CA LYS A 76 -21.11 5.51 -0.71
C LYS A 76 -21.58 4.67 0.47
N SER A 77 -22.50 3.74 0.22
CA SER A 77 -23.04 2.87 1.30
C SER A 77 -21.98 2.00 1.93
N LYS A 78 -21.20 1.25 1.14
CA LYS A 78 -20.16 0.35 1.63
C LYS A 78 -18.99 1.08 2.30
N ALA A 79 -18.62 2.27 1.80
CA ALA A 79 -17.62 3.11 2.44
C ALA A 79 -18.10 3.64 3.81
N ALA A 80 -19.36 4.12 3.89
CA ALA A 80 -19.93 4.58 5.16
C ALA A 80 -19.98 3.47 6.21
N GLU A 81 -20.42 2.25 5.82
CA GLU A 81 -20.42 1.07 6.68
C GLU A 81 -19.00 0.78 7.23
N ALA A 82 -18.01 0.75 6.35
CA ALA A 82 -16.63 0.47 6.73
C ALA A 82 -16.04 1.51 7.69
N ILE A 83 -16.25 2.80 7.40
CA ILE A 83 -15.78 3.90 8.24
C ILE A 83 -16.43 3.84 9.62
N ALA A 84 -17.75 3.63 9.69
CA ALA A 84 -18.49 3.54 10.96
C ALA A 84 -18.07 2.33 11.80
N ALA A 85 -17.72 1.20 11.16
CA ALA A 85 -17.25 -0.01 11.84
C ALA A 85 -15.80 0.11 12.36
N GLY A 86 -15.03 1.08 11.89
CA GLY A 86 -13.64 1.35 12.30
C GLY A 86 -12.60 0.76 11.35
N VAL A 87 -11.82 1.65 10.75
CA VAL A 87 -10.71 1.34 9.85
C VAL A 87 -9.36 1.61 10.51
N ILE A 88 -8.26 1.27 9.84
CA ILE A 88 -6.90 1.63 10.27
C ILE A 88 -6.78 3.16 10.29
N THR A 89 -6.32 3.72 11.41
CA THR A 89 -6.17 5.18 11.60
C THR A 89 -4.81 5.58 12.17
N THR A 90 -3.99 4.62 12.60
CA THR A 90 -2.67 4.86 13.17
C THR A 90 -1.65 3.88 12.59
N ASN A 91 -0.38 4.27 12.50
CA ASN A 91 0.69 3.41 11.98
C ASN A 91 0.92 2.14 12.83
N ALA A 92 0.49 2.14 14.09
CA ALA A 92 0.50 0.94 14.93
C ALA A 92 -0.46 -0.17 14.46
N ASP A 93 -1.45 0.17 13.65
CA ASP A 93 -2.42 -0.78 13.08
C ASP A 93 -2.12 -1.16 11.62
N ASN A 94 -0.98 -0.70 11.06
CA ASN A 94 -0.60 -1.03 9.70
C ASN A 94 -0.56 -2.56 9.48
N ALA A 95 -1.15 -3.01 8.38
CA ALA A 95 -1.14 -4.42 8.01
C ALA A 95 0.20 -4.77 7.35
N MET A 96 1.14 -5.24 8.14
CA MET A 96 2.47 -5.62 7.71
C MET A 96 2.69 -7.11 7.95
N MET A 97 2.89 -7.89 6.88
CA MET A 97 3.24 -9.29 7.00
C MET A 97 4.74 -9.42 7.28
N HIS A 98 5.10 -9.80 8.49
CA HIS A 98 6.48 -10.03 8.90
C HIS A 98 7.03 -11.32 8.30
N THR A 99 8.27 -11.26 7.85
CA THR A 99 8.97 -12.38 7.22
C THR A 99 10.44 -12.38 7.61
N SER A 100 11.06 -13.56 7.56
CA SER A 100 12.52 -13.71 7.65
C SER A 100 13.19 -13.85 6.28
N ASP A 101 12.41 -13.94 5.20
CA ASP A 101 12.89 -14.08 3.82
C ASP A 101 12.01 -13.26 2.88
N ASN A 102 12.23 -11.95 2.83
CA ASN A 102 11.53 -11.09 1.89
C ASN A 102 12.06 -11.32 0.48
N ARG A 103 11.29 -12.07 -0.31
CA ARG A 103 11.68 -12.50 -1.67
C ARG A 103 11.76 -11.36 -2.68
N THR A 104 11.29 -10.15 -2.37
CA THR A 104 11.51 -8.98 -3.25
C THR A 104 12.98 -8.63 -3.38
N THR A 105 13.84 -9.05 -2.42
CA THR A 105 15.30 -8.94 -2.52
C THR A 105 15.86 -9.63 -3.77
N LEU A 106 15.29 -10.75 -4.19
CA LEU A 106 15.71 -11.44 -5.43
C LEU A 106 15.58 -10.53 -6.64
N ILE A 107 14.46 -9.80 -6.74
CA ILE A 107 14.15 -8.94 -7.88
C ILE A 107 15.10 -7.75 -7.92
N TYR A 108 15.30 -7.10 -6.80
CA TYR A 108 16.05 -5.85 -6.73
C TYR A 108 17.55 -6.04 -6.54
N ASN A 109 17.97 -6.98 -5.70
CA ASN A 109 19.35 -7.15 -5.31
C ASN A 109 20.05 -8.28 -6.10
N ASP A 110 19.46 -9.48 -6.14
CA ASP A 110 20.13 -10.65 -6.70
C ASP A 110 20.01 -10.70 -8.22
N TRP A 111 18.81 -10.59 -8.74
CA TRP A 111 18.62 -10.55 -10.19
C TRP A 111 18.96 -9.19 -10.78
N GLY A 112 18.64 -8.11 -10.07
CA GLY A 112 18.91 -6.75 -10.54
C GLY A 112 18.16 -6.38 -11.84
N ASP A 113 16.98 -6.98 -12.06
CA ASP A 113 16.20 -6.81 -13.28
C ASP A 113 15.32 -5.56 -13.26
N HIS A 114 15.09 -4.99 -12.07
CA HIS A 114 14.24 -3.83 -11.88
C HIS A 114 15.02 -2.64 -11.35
N ARG A 115 14.59 -1.45 -11.70
CA ARG A 115 15.08 -0.17 -11.18
C ARG A 115 13.91 0.78 -10.96
N ILE A 116 14.15 1.78 -10.13
CA ILE A 116 13.12 2.76 -9.80
C ILE A 116 12.80 3.63 -11.00
N GLY A 117 11.53 3.86 -11.27
CA GLY A 117 11.08 4.69 -12.38
C GLY A 117 11.50 6.15 -12.23
N ALA A 118 11.79 6.81 -13.37
CA ALA A 118 12.21 8.20 -13.39
C ALA A 118 11.17 9.15 -12.80
N ASP A 119 9.89 8.85 -12.97
CA ASP A 119 8.81 9.73 -12.53
C ASP A 119 8.85 9.97 -11.02
N ILE A 120 8.86 8.90 -10.21
CA ILE A 120 8.92 9.05 -8.75
C ILE A 120 10.23 9.69 -8.29
N ILE A 121 11.38 9.29 -8.86
CA ILE A 121 12.69 9.89 -8.49
C ILE A 121 12.73 11.37 -8.82
N ASN A 122 12.23 11.80 -9.98
CA ASN A 122 12.22 13.20 -10.37
C ASN A 122 11.33 14.04 -9.44
N TYR A 123 10.15 13.54 -9.05
CA TYR A 123 9.31 14.19 -8.04
C TYR A 123 10.05 14.34 -6.71
N MET A 124 10.60 13.26 -6.18
CA MET A 124 11.28 13.28 -4.90
C MET A 124 12.57 14.12 -4.93
N ASN A 125 13.29 14.17 -6.06
CA ASN A 125 14.42 15.08 -6.24
C ASN A 125 13.96 16.54 -6.29
N GLY A 126 12.92 16.85 -7.06
CA GLY A 126 12.41 18.21 -7.23
C GLY A 126 11.89 18.84 -5.95
N TYR A 127 11.26 18.06 -5.09
CA TYR A 127 10.76 18.50 -3.78
C TYR A 127 11.73 18.28 -2.62
N ASN A 128 12.91 17.72 -2.89
CA ASN A 128 13.87 17.31 -1.86
C ASN A 128 13.23 16.44 -0.75
N ASP A 129 12.41 15.47 -1.18
CA ASP A 129 11.62 14.62 -0.29
C ASP A 129 12.54 13.78 0.62
N PRO A 130 12.45 13.90 1.96
CA PRO A 130 13.32 13.19 2.89
C PRO A 130 13.12 11.67 2.89
N ARG A 131 11.97 11.16 2.43
CA ARG A 131 11.71 9.73 2.32
C ARG A 131 12.59 9.05 1.27
N ARG A 132 13.10 9.81 0.29
CA ARG A 132 13.95 9.32 -0.79
C ARG A 132 15.15 8.52 -0.28
N GLU A 133 15.84 9.02 0.74
CA GLU A 133 17.00 8.34 1.32
C GLU A 133 16.66 7.08 2.11
N LYS A 134 15.42 6.94 2.55
CA LYS A 134 14.90 5.74 3.22
C LYS A 134 14.49 4.67 2.24
N MET A 135 13.92 5.07 1.11
CA MET A 135 13.31 4.18 0.12
C MET A 135 14.30 3.68 -0.94
N PHE A 136 15.32 4.49 -1.31
CA PHE A 136 16.15 4.22 -2.48
C PHE A 136 17.65 4.29 -2.18
N THR A 137 18.43 3.54 -2.97
CA THR A 137 19.89 3.61 -2.96
C THR A 137 20.37 4.77 -3.83
N THR A 138 21.50 5.37 -3.47
CA THR A 138 22.20 6.35 -4.32
C THR A 138 22.95 5.64 -5.45
N VAL A 139 23.26 6.42 -6.50
CA VAL A 139 24.20 6.07 -7.58
C VAL A 139 25.17 7.22 -7.81
N THR A 140 26.31 6.93 -8.43
CA THR A 140 27.26 7.97 -8.83
C THR A 140 26.75 8.68 -10.07
N LEU A 141 26.58 9.99 -9.96
CA LEU A 141 26.20 10.90 -11.05
C LEU A 141 27.38 11.79 -11.39
N VAL A 142 27.44 12.27 -12.64
CA VAL A 142 28.44 13.28 -13.06
C VAL A 142 27.74 14.60 -13.29
N GLU A 143 28.04 15.60 -12.46
CA GLU A 143 27.51 16.95 -12.55
C GLU A 143 28.67 17.95 -12.68
N ASN A 144 28.68 18.75 -13.74
CA ASN A 144 29.75 19.70 -14.03
C ASN A 144 31.16 19.09 -14.03
N GLY A 145 31.28 17.82 -14.46
CA GLY A 145 32.53 17.08 -14.50
C GLY A 145 33.00 16.52 -13.15
N GLN A 146 32.18 16.61 -12.12
CA GLN A 146 32.46 16.05 -10.80
C GLN A 146 31.51 14.88 -10.50
N GLU A 147 32.04 13.85 -9.84
CA GLU A 147 31.25 12.75 -9.34
C GLU A 147 30.54 13.15 -8.05
N ILE A 148 29.23 12.96 -8.01
CA ILE A 148 28.38 13.17 -6.83
C ILE A 148 27.53 11.92 -6.58
N GLN A 149 27.14 11.74 -5.31
CA GLN A 149 26.14 10.73 -4.97
C GLN A 149 24.76 11.34 -5.09
N GLY A 150 23.87 10.67 -5.83
CA GLY A 150 22.53 11.15 -6.08
C GLY A 150 21.55 10.03 -6.41
N TYR A 151 20.36 10.40 -6.82
CA TYR A 151 19.31 9.45 -7.17
C TYR A 151 18.93 9.63 -8.64
N ALA A 152 18.93 8.53 -9.38
CA ALA A 152 18.53 8.49 -10.80
C ALA A 152 17.48 7.40 -11.00
N GLY A 153 16.38 7.74 -11.65
CA GLY A 153 15.34 6.79 -12.05
C GLY A 153 15.44 6.44 -13.54
N ILE A 154 15.05 5.21 -13.88
CA ILE A 154 15.02 4.74 -15.27
C ILE A 154 13.72 5.22 -15.95
N ARG A 155 13.82 5.80 -17.14
CA ARG A 155 12.62 6.17 -17.91
C ARG A 155 12.00 4.94 -18.56
N ILE A 156 10.68 4.86 -18.51
CA ILE A 156 9.92 3.80 -19.16
C ILE A 156 10.11 3.90 -20.68
N GLY A 157 10.30 2.76 -21.34
CA GLY A 157 10.43 2.67 -22.81
C GLY A 157 11.79 3.02 -23.38
N ILE A 158 12.82 3.27 -22.55
CA ILE A 158 14.18 3.45 -23.09
C ILE A 158 14.77 2.12 -23.59
N ASN A 159 15.62 2.21 -24.60
CA ASN A 159 16.42 1.07 -25.02
C ASN A 159 17.61 0.91 -24.07
N VAL A 160 17.62 -0.18 -23.31
CA VAL A 160 18.70 -0.51 -22.37
C VAL A 160 19.76 -1.31 -23.09
N THR A 161 20.99 -0.80 -23.14
CA THR A 161 22.09 -1.44 -23.86
C THR A 161 22.66 -2.66 -23.15
N SER A 162 22.65 -2.66 -21.81
CA SER A 162 23.06 -3.81 -21.00
C SER A 162 22.50 -3.74 -19.58
N LYS A 163 22.30 -4.91 -18.97
CA LYS A 163 21.92 -5.02 -17.55
C LYS A 163 22.94 -4.37 -16.62
N ALA A 164 24.23 -4.59 -16.87
CA ALA A 164 25.31 -4.03 -16.05
C ALA A 164 25.24 -2.49 -16.00
N GLN A 165 25.01 -1.84 -17.14
CA GLN A 165 24.84 -0.39 -17.19
C GLN A 165 23.60 0.05 -16.43
N THR A 166 22.49 -0.65 -16.56
CA THR A 166 21.27 -0.35 -15.83
C THR A 166 21.49 -0.42 -14.33
N VAL A 167 22.17 -1.47 -13.85
CA VAL A 167 22.46 -1.68 -12.44
C VAL A 167 23.33 -0.55 -11.86
N SER A 168 24.34 -0.07 -12.61
CA SER A 168 25.26 0.96 -12.13
C SER A 168 24.73 2.39 -12.23
N SER A 169 23.77 2.64 -13.14
CA SER A 169 23.36 4.02 -13.50
C SER A 169 22.06 4.45 -12.81
N TYR A 170 21.28 3.52 -12.27
CA TYR A 170 19.95 3.85 -11.72
C TYR A 170 19.77 3.33 -10.31
N SER A 171 19.08 4.15 -9.49
CA SER A 171 18.72 3.84 -8.11
C SER A 171 17.89 2.58 -8.00
N ASN A 172 18.11 1.85 -6.92
CA ASN A 172 17.38 0.65 -6.57
C ASN A 172 16.51 0.87 -5.33
N MET A 173 15.53 0.01 -5.10
CA MET A 173 14.79 -0.01 -3.84
C MET A 173 15.72 -0.47 -2.70
N ARG A 174 15.62 0.17 -1.55
CA ARG A 174 16.20 -0.34 -0.31
C ARG A 174 15.27 -1.40 0.26
N VAL A 175 15.66 -2.65 0.12
CA VAL A 175 14.91 -3.79 0.67
C VAL A 175 15.88 -4.80 1.24
N THR A 176 15.56 -5.31 2.43
CA THR A 176 16.30 -6.37 3.11
C THR A 176 15.44 -7.63 3.25
N GLY A 177 16.07 -8.77 3.57
CA GLY A 177 15.35 -10.04 3.74
C GLY A 177 14.38 -10.05 4.93
N THR A 178 14.49 -9.09 5.85
CA THR A 178 13.64 -8.99 7.05
C THR A 178 12.60 -7.88 6.98
N ASP A 179 12.59 -7.09 5.89
CA ASP A 179 11.58 -6.05 5.74
C ASP A 179 10.20 -6.68 5.56
N PRO A 180 9.17 -6.18 6.25
CA PRO A 180 7.82 -6.72 6.12
C PRO A 180 7.20 -6.37 4.77
N TYR A 181 6.22 -7.17 4.35
CA TYR A 181 5.36 -6.81 3.23
C TYR A 181 4.21 -5.93 3.72
N LEU A 182 4.17 -4.70 3.25
CA LEU A 182 3.06 -3.79 3.54
C LEU A 182 1.84 -4.15 2.68
N TRP A 183 0.72 -4.48 3.33
CA TRP A 183 -0.57 -4.75 2.68
C TRP A 183 -1.48 -3.52 2.68
N MET A 184 -1.50 -2.78 3.78
CA MET A 184 -2.27 -1.55 3.93
C MET A 184 -1.75 -0.73 5.11
N ASN A 185 -1.65 0.58 4.93
CA ASN A 185 -1.23 1.49 5.99
C ASN A 185 -2.31 2.51 6.37
N ALA A 186 -2.07 3.20 7.50
CA ALA A 186 -2.96 4.22 8.03
C ALA A 186 -3.08 5.43 7.10
N ALA A 187 -2.01 5.79 6.40
CA ALA A 187 -2.03 6.90 5.46
C ALA A 187 -3.03 6.64 4.33
N GLU A 188 -2.97 5.45 3.69
CA GLU A 188 -3.91 5.07 2.64
C GLU A 188 -5.36 5.08 3.13
N ALA A 189 -5.63 4.40 4.27
CA ALA A 189 -6.98 4.35 4.83
C ALA A 189 -7.52 5.76 5.14
N THR A 190 -6.65 6.66 5.60
CA THR A 190 -7.03 8.05 5.91
C THR A 190 -7.26 8.88 4.65
N PHE A 191 -6.46 8.69 3.58
CA PHE A 191 -6.73 9.32 2.27
C PHE A 191 -8.06 8.84 1.68
N LEU A 192 -8.40 7.55 1.79
CA LEU A 192 -9.70 7.04 1.34
C LEU A 192 -10.88 7.65 2.11
N ARG A 193 -10.71 7.89 3.43
CA ARG A 193 -11.68 8.63 4.24
C ARG A 193 -11.79 10.10 3.81
N ALA A 194 -10.67 10.74 3.51
CA ALA A 194 -10.66 12.11 3.00
C ALA A 194 -11.42 12.21 1.66
N GLU A 195 -11.21 11.26 0.76
CA GLU A 195 -11.95 11.19 -0.50
C GLU A 195 -13.45 10.96 -0.29
N TYR A 196 -13.82 10.07 0.65
CA TYR A 196 -15.22 9.87 1.02
C TYR A 196 -15.89 11.17 1.49
N GLU A 197 -15.23 11.89 2.39
CA GLU A 197 -15.74 13.17 2.90
C GLU A 197 -15.82 14.24 1.81
N LEU A 198 -14.86 14.30 0.91
CA LEU A 198 -14.87 15.23 -0.22
C LEU A 198 -16.04 14.97 -1.17
N ARG A 199 -16.38 13.70 -1.40
CA ARG A 199 -17.45 13.32 -2.33
C ARG A 199 -18.87 13.43 -1.72
N TRP A 200 -19.01 13.07 -0.44
CA TRP A 200 -20.34 12.85 0.16
C TRP A 200 -20.52 13.46 1.56
N GLY A 201 -19.48 14.02 2.14
CA GLY A 201 -19.49 14.60 3.48
C GLY A 201 -19.12 16.10 3.48
N SER A 202 -18.12 16.45 4.28
CA SER A 202 -17.66 17.82 4.51
C SER A 202 -16.28 18.07 3.91
N ALA A 203 -16.15 19.14 3.12
CA ALA A 203 -14.86 19.56 2.57
C ALA A 203 -13.85 19.95 3.67
N GLU A 204 -14.31 20.49 4.80
CA GLU A 204 -13.45 20.81 5.95
C GLU A 204 -12.89 19.55 6.58
N THR A 205 -13.72 18.53 6.82
CA THR A 205 -13.31 17.23 7.33
C THR A 205 -12.36 16.54 6.33
N ALA A 206 -12.65 16.62 5.03
CA ALA A 206 -11.77 16.07 3.99
C ALA A 206 -10.36 16.70 4.04
N GLY A 207 -10.27 18.03 4.21
CA GLY A 207 -9.01 18.74 4.35
C GLY A 207 -8.21 18.29 5.58
N THR A 208 -8.87 18.18 6.73
CA THR A 208 -8.24 17.71 7.97
C THR A 208 -7.71 16.27 7.84
N LEU A 209 -8.50 15.38 7.25
CA LEU A 209 -8.09 13.99 7.01
C LEU A 209 -6.94 13.90 5.99
N TYR A 210 -6.94 14.76 4.98
CA TYR A 210 -5.84 14.82 4.01
C TYR A 210 -4.50 15.19 4.69
N GLU A 211 -4.49 16.24 5.52
CA GLU A 211 -3.30 16.64 6.27
C GLU A 211 -2.83 15.54 7.24
N GLN A 212 -3.77 14.88 7.91
CA GLN A 212 -3.47 13.74 8.77
C GLN A 212 -2.85 12.59 7.97
N ALA A 213 -3.36 12.27 6.79
CA ALA A 213 -2.83 11.19 5.95
C ALA A 213 -1.41 11.50 5.46
N VAL A 214 -1.13 12.75 5.09
CA VAL A 214 0.24 13.20 4.76
C VAL A 214 1.17 13.00 5.95
N THR A 215 0.77 13.43 7.15
CA THR A 215 1.56 13.25 8.38
C THR A 215 1.86 11.78 8.65
N LEU A 216 0.84 10.91 8.62
CA LEU A 216 1.00 9.46 8.79
C LEU A 216 1.99 8.85 7.80
N SER A 217 1.97 9.31 6.54
CA SER A 217 2.90 8.84 5.50
C SER A 217 4.35 9.25 5.74
N PHE A 218 4.60 10.35 6.46
CA PHE A 218 5.97 10.77 6.81
C PHE A 218 6.47 10.14 8.12
N GLU A 219 5.57 9.70 8.99
CA GLU A 219 5.89 9.04 10.25
C GLU A 219 6.12 7.54 10.12
N GLU A 220 5.78 6.92 8.98
CA GLU A 220 6.00 5.52 8.66
C GLU A 220 7.48 5.29 8.29
#